data_5f1a88f21b1a5125dc8c091ebe9ca7b5
#
_entry.id   5f1a88f21b1a5125dc8c091ebe9ca7b5
#
_cell.length_a   1.000
_cell.length_b   1.000
_cell.length_c   1.000
_cell.angle_alpha   90.00
_cell.angle_beta   90.00
_cell.angle_gamma   90.00
#
_symmetry.space_group_name_H-M   'P 1'
#
loop_
_entity.id
_entity.type
_entity.pdbx_description
1 polymer ?
#
loop_
_entity_poly.entity_id
_entity_poly.type
_entity_poly.pdbx_seq_one_letter_code
_entity_poly.pdbx_strand_id
1 'polypeptide(L)'
;FSYADHPGSEGVGGATGDNRSKAVKAQVFTADGARIGGEILVNSEIKSSQTAQKITALADGSFVIAYEDWSLAYEWDANGNPTNSGGGPGIKLQRFDSSGHKLGAEVAVTGNYYYTPQLASLANGGFVCVVADGHYAVEDIQAQVYNAAGVPQGARFLVNTSGTGGTFSTQSEAKVAGLAGGGFAVTWTDLYGDDSSRGVKARVFAADGKPQTAELLVNTSTIGNKAKPQLIAMKSGGMNVAWEDTGGDWVVRVQAIDATGHKVGTEQLAATDTRAAQDTPSLTALDDGDHEDAAAVARV
;
A
#
# COMPACT_ATOMS: atom_id res chain seq x y z
N PHE A 1 -9.82 -3.58 -11.68
CA PHE A 1 -10.12 -2.22 -11.25
C PHE A 1 -11.03 -2.23 -10.03
N SER A 2 -10.73 -1.48 -8.99
CA SER A 2 -11.55 -1.35 -7.78
C SER A 2 -11.74 0.14 -7.42
N TYR A 3 -12.88 0.49 -6.85
CA TYR A 3 -13.23 1.86 -6.47
C TYR A 3 -14.19 1.89 -5.28
N ALA A 4 -14.23 3.02 -4.56
CA ALA A 4 -15.23 3.27 -3.53
C ALA A 4 -16.44 3.95 -4.15
N ASP A 5 -17.63 3.44 -3.85
CA ASP A 5 -18.91 3.94 -4.36
C ASP A 5 -19.66 4.74 -3.29
N HIS A 6 -20.47 5.71 -3.72
CA HIS A 6 -21.27 6.55 -2.83
C HIS A 6 -22.72 6.05 -2.74
N PRO A 7 -23.45 6.35 -1.64
CA PRO A 7 -24.86 6.00 -1.52
C PRO A 7 -25.68 6.54 -2.71
N GLY A 8 -26.52 5.70 -3.28
CA GLY A 8 -27.44 6.07 -4.37
C GLY A 8 -26.85 5.98 -5.78
N SER A 9 -25.60 5.61 -5.96
CA SER A 9 -25.07 5.26 -7.27
C SER A 9 -25.40 3.80 -7.58
N GLU A 10 -26.51 3.57 -8.27
CA GLU A 10 -26.81 2.26 -8.83
C GLU A 10 -25.92 2.03 -10.05
N GLY A 11 -24.93 1.12 -9.92
CA GLY A 11 -24.09 0.70 -11.04
C GLY A 11 -24.92 0.05 -12.14
N VAL A 12 -24.62 0.37 -13.39
CA VAL A 12 -25.19 -0.30 -14.56
C VAL A 12 -24.63 -1.72 -14.60
N GLY A 13 -25.38 -2.68 -14.04
CA GLY A 13 -24.95 -4.11 -14.07
C GLY A 13 -25.19 -4.92 -12.81
N GLY A 14 -25.78 -4.37 -11.77
CA GLY A 14 -26.48 -5.16 -10.75
C GLY A 14 -25.79 -5.44 -9.43
N ALA A 15 -24.59 -4.97 -9.13
CA ALA A 15 -24.11 -5.01 -7.75
C ALA A 15 -24.63 -3.77 -7.01
N THR A 16 -25.66 -3.94 -6.19
CA THR A 16 -26.13 -2.87 -5.29
C THR A 16 -25.05 -2.61 -4.24
N GLY A 17 -24.62 -1.34 -4.11
CA GLY A 17 -23.82 -0.88 -2.99
C GLY A 17 -24.61 -0.93 -1.70
N ASP A 18 -23.97 -0.72 -0.56
CA ASP A 18 -24.74 -0.46 0.63
C ASP A 18 -25.43 0.91 0.48
N ASN A 19 -26.72 0.97 0.73
CA ASN A 19 -27.51 2.19 0.57
C ASN A 19 -27.27 3.22 1.70
N ARG A 20 -26.29 2.98 2.60
CA ARG A 20 -26.06 3.81 3.80
C ARG A 20 -24.76 4.59 3.77
N SER A 21 -23.73 4.09 3.05
CA SER A 21 -22.40 4.69 3.04
C SER A 21 -21.56 4.25 1.82
N LYS A 22 -20.25 4.43 1.84
CA LYS A 22 -19.36 4.02 0.75
C LYS A 22 -19.12 2.51 0.77
N ALA A 23 -19.22 1.87 -0.39
CA ALA A 23 -18.87 0.46 -0.60
C ALA A 23 -17.65 0.32 -1.52
N VAL A 24 -16.92 -0.76 -1.40
CA VAL A 24 -15.84 -1.10 -2.35
C VAL A 24 -16.41 -1.98 -3.44
N LYS A 25 -16.22 -1.57 -4.69
CA LYS A 25 -16.61 -2.30 -5.88
C LYS A 25 -15.41 -2.61 -6.78
N ALA A 26 -15.56 -3.63 -7.61
CA ALA A 26 -14.55 -4.03 -8.58
C ALA A 26 -15.20 -4.42 -9.92
N GLN A 27 -14.43 -4.31 -11.00
CA GLN A 27 -14.78 -4.80 -12.33
C GLN A 27 -13.58 -5.47 -12.96
N VAL A 28 -13.77 -6.65 -13.49
CA VAL A 28 -12.74 -7.39 -14.23
C VAL A 28 -12.86 -7.05 -15.71
N PHE A 29 -11.70 -6.93 -16.37
CA PHE A 29 -11.59 -6.68 -17.81
C PHE A 29 -10.63 -7.67 -18.44
N THR A 30 -10.87 -8.04 -19.69
CA THR A 30 -9.92 -8.73 -20.54
C THR A 30 -8.77 -7.79 -20.95
N ALA A 31 -7.71 -8.37 -21.54
CA ALA A 31 -6.55 -7.57 -21.99
C ALA A 31 -6.90 -6.56 -23.11
N ASP A 32 -7.94 -6.84 -23.91
CA ASP A 32 -8.47 -5.94 -24.95
C ASP A 32 -9.51 -4.95 -24.41
N GLY A 33 -9.74 -4.93 -23.09
CA GLY A 33 -10.59 -3.95 -22.41
C GLY A 33 -12.09 -4.33 -22.36
N ALA A 34 -12.48 -5.54 -22.77
CA ALA A 34 -13.87 -5.99 -22.62
C ALA A 34 -14.16 -6.35 -21.16
N ARG A 35 -15.39 -6.08 -20.68
CA ARG A 35 -15.81 -6.45 -19.33
C ARG A 35 -16.00 -7.97 -19.21
N ILE A 36 -15.49 -8.55 -18.12
CA ILE A 36 -15.80 -9.91 -17.68
C ILE A 36 -16.83 -9.82 -16.56
N GLY A 37 -18.01 -10.39 -16.79
CA GLY A 37 -19.09 -10.34 -15.80
C GLY A 37 -19.63 -8.95 -15.52
N GLY A 38 -20.40 -8.86 -14.44
CA GLY A 38 -20.92 -7.60 -13.91
C GLY A 38 -19.98 -6.96 -12.89
N GLU A 39 -20.40 -5.81 -12.37
CA GLU A 39 -19.77 -5.15 -11.25
C GLU A 39 -19.87 -6.00 -9.98
N ILE A 40 -18.80 -6.05 -9.19
CA ILE A 40 -18.66 -6.91 -8.02
C ILE A 40 -18.71 -6.05 -6.76
N LEU A 41 -19.59 -6.37 -5.81
CA LEU A 41 -19.51 -5.84 -4.46
C LEU A 41 -18.43 -6.61 -3.68
N VAL A 42 -17.37 -5.91 -3.28
CA VAL A 42 -16.21 -6.51 -2.61
C VAL A 42 -16.52 -6.82 -1.14
N ASN A 43 -16.99 -5.81 -0.41
CA ASN A 43 -17.32 -5.94 1.03
C ASN A 43 -18.59 -6.77 1.24
N SER A 44 -18.63 -7.53 2.34
CA SER A 44 -19.81 -8.25 2.81
C SER A 44 -20.53 -7.49 3.92
N GLU A 45 -19.81 -6.72 4.73
CA GLU A 45 -20.40 -5.83 5.72
C GLU A 45 -20.88 -4.54 5.01
N ILE A 46 -22.12 -4.16 5.28
CA ILE A 46 -22.79 -2.99 4.69
C ILE A 46 -23.09 -1.87 5.71
N LYS A 47 -22.60 -2.03 6.93
CA LYS A 47 -22.70 -0.99 7.96
C LYS A 47 -21.49 -0.06 7.85
N SER A 48 -21.71 1.26 7.87
CA SER A 48 -20.66 2.26 7.75
C SER A 48 -19.89 2.20 6.41
N SER A 49 -18.83 2.98 6.25
CA SER A 49 -18.09 3.12 4.99
C SER A 49 -16.98 2.07 4.86
N GLN A 50 -16.77 1.61 3.62
CA GLN A 50 -15.57 0.87 3.21
C GLN A 50 -14.82 1.71 2.18
N THR A 51 -13.53 1.96 2.43
CA THR A 51 -12.71 2.93 1.69
C THR A 51 -11.27 2.48 1.51
N ALA A 52 -10.45 3.33 0.90
CA ALA A 52 -8.99 3.19 0.77
C ALA A 52 -8.54 1.83 0.20
N GLN A 53 -9.28 1.30 -0.76
CA GLN A 53 -9.00 -0.01 -1.36
C GLN A 53 -7.68 -0.06 -2.12
N LYS A 54 -7.02 -1.21 -2.05
CA LYS A 54 -5.85 -1.61 -2.84
C LYS A 54 -6.08 -2.97 -3.45
N ILE A 55 -5.54 -3.18 -4.63
CA ILE A 55 -5.66 -4.43 -5.37
C ILE A 55 -4.28 -4.92 -5.80
N THR A 56 -4.06 -6.23 -5.74
CA THR A 56 -2.90 -6.88 -6.36
C THR A 56 -3.32 -8.18 -7.05
N ALA A 57 -2.73 -8.44 -8.22
CA ALA A 57 -2.89 -9.71 -8.92
C ALA A 57 -1.88 -10.74 -8.36
N LEU A 58 -2.27 -12.00 -8.33
CA LEU A 58 -1.43 -13.12 -7.93
C LEU A 58 -1.00 -13.94 -9.15
N ALA A 59 0.06 -14.71 -8.99
CA ALA A 59 0.65 -15.49 -10.08
C ALA A 59 -0.29 -16.57 -10.69
N ASP A 60 -1.29 -17.02 -9.93
CA ASP A 60 -2.31 -17.98 -10.36
C ASP A 60 -3.48 -17.34 -11.14
N GLY A 61 -3.41 -16.04 -11.42
CA GLY A 61 -4.45 -15.26 -12.09
C GLY A 61 -5.58 -14.79 -11.15
N SER A 62 -5.57 -15.20 -9.89
CA SER A 62 -6.46 -14.65 -8.86
C SER A 62 -6.01 -13.24 -8.45
N PHE A 63 -6.82 -12.52 -7.70
CA PHE A 63 -6.46 -11.21 -7.16
C PHE A 63 -7.00 -11.01 -5.74
N VAL A 64 -6.41 -10.06 -5.04
CA VAL A 64 -6.77 -9.70 -3.66
C VAL A 64 -7.08 -8.21 -3.60
N ILE A 65 -8.16 -7.86 -2.90
CA ILE A 65 -8.49 -6.48 -2.58
C ILE A 65 -8.44 -6.32 -1.06
N ALA A 66 -7.63 -5.36 -0.59
CA ALA A 66 -7.62 -4.88 0.80
C ALA A 66 -8.40 -3.57 0.88
N TYR A 67 -9.06 -3.31 2.00
CA TYR A 67 -9.80 -2.07 2.21
C TYR A 67 -9.96 -1.75 3.70
N GLU A 68 -10.20 -0.48 4.00
CA GLU A 68 -10.62 -0.01 5.32
C GLU A 68 -12.10 -0.30 5.53
N ASP A 69 -12.43 -0.93 6.65
CA ASP A 69 -13.81 -1.18 7.09
C ASP A 69 -14.11 -0.36 8.34
N TRP A 70 -14.86 0.71 8.16
CA TRP A 70 -15.27 1.61 9.23
C TRP A 70 -16.39 1.05 10.09
N SER A 71 -17.01 -0.08 9.73
CA SER A 71 -17.98 -0.77 10.59
C SER A 71 -17.34 -1.24 11.90
N LEU A 72 -16.01 -1.51 11.87
CA LEU A 72 -15.23 -1.89 13.05
C LEU A 72 -14.94 -0.71 14.00
N ALA A 73 -15.15 0.53 13.57
CA ALA A 73 -14.99 1.72 14.38
C ALA A 73 -16.14 1.93 15.39
N TYR A 74 -17.23 1.16 15.27
CA TYR A 74 -18.47 1.34 16.03
C TYR A 74 -18.92 0.03 16.68
N GLU A 75 -19.53 0.15 17.86
CA GLU A 75 -20.45 -0.87 18.37
C GLU A 75 -21.83 -0.63 17.80
N TRP A 76 -22.62 -1.67 17.54
CA TRP A 76 -23.90 -1.60 16.87
C TRP A 76 -24.98 -2.24 17.72
N ASP A 77 -26.14 -1.58 17.86
CA ASP A 77 -27.32 -2.16 18.50
C ASP A 77 -28.01 -3.20 17.58
N ALA A 78 -29.01 -3.88 18.12
CA ALA A 78 -29.77 -4.90 17.38
C ALA A 78 -30.54 -4.32 16.16
N ASN A 79 -30.75 -3.01 16.11
CA ASN A 79 -31.41 -2.29 15.02
C ASN A 79 -30.42 -1.77 13.97
N GLY A 80 -29.10 -1.98 14.19
CA GLY A 80 -28.04 -1.51 13.30
C GLY A 80 -27.74 -0.02 13.44
N ASN A 81 -27.96 0.58 14.63
CA ASN A 81 -27.53 1.94 14.93
C ASN A 81 -26.21 1.91 15.71
N PRO A 82 -25.29 2.86 15.46
CA PRO A 82 -24.05 2.94 16.23
C PRO A 82 -24.34 3.37 17.67
N THR A 83 -23.81 2.61 18.64
CA THR A 83 -24.00 2.88 20.07
C THR A 83 -22.78 3.52 20.72
N ASN A 84 -21.61 3.39 20.08
CA ASN A 84 -20.36 3.97 20.52
C ASN A 84 -19.54 4.41 19.30
N SER A 85 -18.90 5.57 19.36
CA SER A 85 -18.03 6.11 18.32
C SER A 85 -16.67 6.39 18.93
N GLY A 86 -15.78 5.41 18.92
CA GLY A 86 -14.49 5.57 19.60
C GLY A 86 -13.32 4.91 18.90
N GLY A 87 -13.55 4.30 17.73
CA GLY A 87 -12.54 3.58 16.99
C GLY A 87 -12.20 4.20 15.63
N GLY A 88 -11.10 3.75 15.05
CA GLY A 88 -10.77 3.91 13.64
C GLY A 88 -11.20 2.68 12.83
N PRO A 89 -10.97 2.66 11.51
CA PRO A 89 -11.27 1.52 10.68
C PRO A 89 -10.36 0.33 11.03
N GLY A 90 -10.79 -0.86 10.67
CA GLY A 90 -9.95 -2.03 10.56
C GLY A 90 -9.66 -2.33 9.09
N ILE A 91 -8.73 -3.24 8.84
CA ILE A 91 -8.39 -3.67 7.48
C ILE A 91 -8.92 -5.07 7.22
N LYS A 92 -9.61 -5.23 6.11
CA LYS A 92 -10.09 -6.50 5.58
C LYS A 92 -9.51 -6.81 4.22
N LEU A 93 -9.47 -8.10 3.89
CA LEU A 93 -9.08 -8.65 2.60
C LEU A 93 -10.20 -9.49 2.03
N GLN A 94 -10.44 -9.41 0.72
CA GLN A 94 -11.22 -10.37 -0.04
C GLN A 94 -10.44 -10.84 -1.25
N ARG A 95 -10.39 -12.17 -1.45
CA ARG A 95 -9.79 -12.82 -2.63
C ARG A 95 -10.84 -13.10 -3.68
N PHE A 96 -10.42 -13.09 -4.94
CA PHE A 96 -11.24 -13.37 -6.12
C PHE A 96 -10.48 -14.24 -7.11
N ASP A 97 -11.22 -15.06 -7.86
CA ASP A 97 -10.68 -15.70 -9.06
C ASP A 97 -10.53 -14.69 -10.22
N SER A 98 -9.94 -15.13 -11.33
CA SER A 98 -9.75 -14.31 -12.52
C SER A 98 -11.05 -13.85 -13.20
N SER A 99 -12.19 -14.46 -12.85
CA SER A 99 -13.52 -14.08 -13.35
C SER A 99 -14.27 -13.15 -12.40
N GLY A 100 -13.71 -12.89 -11.21
CA GLY A 100 -14.29 -11.99 -10.21
C GLY A 100 -15.21 -12.69 -9.20
N HIS A 101 -15.22 -14.00 -9.10
CA HIS A 101 -15.95 -14.69 -8.04
C HIS A 101 -15.13 -14.69 -6.74
N LYS A 102 -15.80 -14.44 -5.60
CA LYS A 102 -15.16 -14.48 -4.29
C LYS A 102 -14.57 -15.86 -3.98
N LEU A 103 -13.33 -15.89 -3.52
CA LEU A 103 -12.63 -17.08 -3.05
C LEU A 103 -12.58 -17.08 -1.51
N GLY A 104 -13.50 -17.80 -0.89
CA GLY A 104 -13.64 -17.86 0.56
C GLY A 104 -14.28 -16.62 1.16
N ALA A 105 -14.25 -16.56 2.49
CA ALA A 105 -14.77 -15.43 3.26
C ALA A 105 -13.75 -14.29 3.31
N GLU A 106 -14.21 -13.10 3.69
CA GLU A 106 -13.34 -11.97 4.06
C GLU A 106 -12.41 -12.35 5.21
N VAL A 107 -11.17 -11.88 5.13
CA VAL A 107 -10.17 -12.05 6.18
C VAL A 107 -9.93 -10.71 6.88
N ALA A 108 -10.12 -10.66 8.19
CA ALA A 108 -9.71 -9.52 9.00
C ALA A 108 -8.17 -9.54 9.14
N VAL A 109 -7.51 -8.51 8.66
CA VAL A 109 -6.06 -8.30 8.83
C VAL A 109 -5.79 -7.70 10.19
N THR A 110 -6.60 -6.71 10.58
CA THR A 110 -6.43 -5.94 11.81
C THR A 110 -7.78 -5.70 12.48
N GLY A 111 -7.74 -5.29 13.76
CA GLY A 111 -8.86 -4.65 14.43
C GLY A 111 -8.96 -3.16 14.08
N ASN A 112 -9.41 -2.34 15.04
CA ASN A 112 -9.62 -0.90 14.89
C ASN A 112 -8.30 -0.11 14.82
N TYR A 113 -8.35 1.12 14.29
CA TYR A 113 -7.25 2.10 14.22
C TYR A 113 -6.13 1.75 13.24
N TYR A 114 -6.44 1.03 12.16
CA TYR A 114 -5.49 0.76 11.09
C TYR A 114 -5.94 1.40 9.79
N TYR A 115 -5.00 1.95 9.03
CA TYR A 115 -5.26 2.78 7.87
C TYR A 115 -4.40 2.39 6.67
N THR A 116 -4.83 2.86 5.50
CA THR A 116 -4.08 2.89 4.25
C THR A 116 -3.42 1.56 3.88
N PRO A 117 -4.19 0.48 3.69
CA PRO A 117 -3.60 -0.80 3.31
C PRO A 117 -2.80 -0.69 2.01
N GLN A 118 -1.70 -1.41 1.93
CA GLN A 118 -0.91 -1.59 0.72
C GLN A 118 -0.75 -3.09 0.49
N LEU A 119 -0.73 -3.49 -0.77
CA LEU A 119 -0.60 -4.90 -1.18
C LEU A 119 0.51 -5.06 -2.20
N ALA A 120 1.26 -6.15 -2.08
CA ALA A 120 2.16 -6.61 -3.12
C ALA A 120 2.11 -8.14 -3.24
N SER A 121 2.10 -8.64 -4.47
CA SER A 121 2.30 -10.06 -4.75
C SER A 121 3.77 -10.45 -4.54
N LEU A 122 4.00 -11.69 -4.13
CA LEU A 122 5.33 -12.26 -3.91
C LEU A 122 5.62 -13.35 -4.95
N ALA A 123 6.89 -13.52 -5.30
CA ALA A 123 7.31 -14.50 -6.30
C ALA A 123 6.96 -15.95 -5.94
N ASN A 124 6.75 -16.26 -4.66
CA ASN A 124 6.28 -17.57 -4.20
C ASN A 124 4.75 -17.80 -4.38
N GLY A 125 4.06 -16.88 -5.07
CA GLY A 125 2.61 -16.93 -5.31
C GLY A 125 1.77 -16.36 -4.17
N GLY A 126 2.36 -16.05 -3.00
CA GLY A 126 1.70 -15.37 -1.88
C GLY A 126 1.62 -13.86 -2.07
N PHE A 127 1.27 -13.16 -1.02
CA PHE A 127 1.23 -11.70 -0.99
C PHE A 127 1.51 -11.15 0.41
N VAL A 128 1.81 -9.87 0.49
CA VAL A 128 1.96 -9.13 1.74
C VAL A 128 0.95 -7.99 1.79
N CYS A 129 0.37 -7.78 2.97
CA CYS A 129 -0.43 -6.61 3.30
C CYS A 129 0.35 -5.76 4.32
N VAL A 130 0.55 -4.49 3.99
CA VAL A 130 1.19 -3.49 4.86
C VAL A 130 0.14 -2.46 5.26
N VAL A 131 0.15 -2.06 6.53
CA VAL A 131 -0.84 -1.15 7.13
C VAL A 131 -0.15 -0.15 8.05
N ALA A 132 -0.73 1.04 8.20
CA ALA A 132 -0.35 1.98 9.26
C ALA A 132 -1.21 1.73 10.50
N ASP A 133 -0.57 1.65 11.67
CA ASP A 133 -1.23 1.56 12.98
C ASP A 133 -1.38 2.97 13.55
N GLY A 134 -2.61 3.46 13.66
CA GLY A 134 -2.93 4.81 14.12
C GLY A 134 -3.32 4.92 15.60
N HIS A 135 -2.89 3.98 16.46
CA HIS A 135 -3.19 4.03 17.87
C HIS A 135 -2.41 5.15 18.58
N TYR A 136 -3.14 6.06 19.24
CA TYR A 136 -2.60 7.04 20.21
C TYR A 136 -1.57 8.04 19.68
N ALA A 137 -1.72 8.57 18.45
CA ALA A 137 -0.82 9.54 17.83
C ALA A 137 0.63 9.04 17.63
N VAL A 138 0.84 7.74 17.67
CA VAL A 138 2.05 7.05 17.25
C VAL A 138 1.63 6.12 16.12
N GLU A 139 2.07 6.40 14.91
CA GLU A 139 1.79 5.53 13.76
C GLU A 139 3.00 4.65 13.50
N ASP A 140 2.81 3.35 13.57
CA ASP A 140 3.80 2.35 13.19
C ASP A 140 3.38 1.65 11.89
N ILE A 141 4.34 1.19 11.12
CA ILE A 141 4.06 0.39 9.94
C ILE A 141 4.13 -1.10 10.29
N GLN A 142 3.05 -1.83 10.03
CA GLN A 142 2.97 -3.26 10.27
C GLN A 142 2.75 -4.01 8.96
N ALA A 143 3.21 -5.26 8.91
CA ALA A 143 3.03 -6.14 7.77
C ALA A 143 2.54 -7.53 8.18
N GLN A 144 1.74 -8.15 7.33
CA GLN A 144 1.31 -9.54 7.41
C GLN A 144 1.53 -10.22 6.07
N VAL A 145 2.28 -11.31 6.08
CA VAL A 145 2.48 -12.17 4.90
C VAL A 145 1.38 -13.22 4.84
N TYR A 146 0.96 -13.54 3.62
CA TYR A 146 -0.05 -14.56 3.30
C TYR A 146 0.47 -15.49 2.21
N ASN A 147 0.07 -16.76 2.23
CA ASN A 147 0.26 -17.65 1.10
C ASN A 147 -0.76 -17.35 -0.03
N ALA A 148 -0.64 -18.04 -1.16
CA ALA A 148 -1.54 -17.89 -2.30
C ALA A 148 -3.02 -18.18 -1.96
N ALA A 149 -3.31 -19.01 -0.96
CA ALA A 149 -4.66 -19.27 -0.49
C ALA A 149 -5.23 -18.18 0.44
N GLY A 150 -4.45 -17.13 0.78
CA GLY A 150 -4.86 -16.07 1.71
C GLY A 150 -4.73 -16.46 3.19
N VAL A 151 -3.98 -17.54 3.49
CA VAL A 151 -3.72 -17.95 4.87
C VAL A 151 -2.50 -17.20 5.41
N PRO A 152 -2.61 -16.56 6.58
CA PRO A 152 -1.47 -15.86 7.20
C PRO A 152 -0.27 -16.78 7.42
N GLN A 153 0.92 -16.28 7.12
CA GLN A 153 2.18 -16.96 7.35
C GLN A 153 2.90 -16.30 8.54
N GLY A 154 2.75 -16.91 9.71
CA GLY A 154 3.23 -16.33 10.95
C GLY A 154 2.37 -15.18 11.50
N ALA A 155 2.88 -14.50 12.52
CA ALA A 155 2.22 -13.35 13.12
C ALA A 155 2.50 -12.05 12.31
N ARG A 156 1.62 -11.06 12.46
CA ARG A 156 1.88 -9.68 12.00
C ARG A 156 3.09 -9.12 12.74
N PHE A 157 3.91 -8.33 12.07
CA PHE A 157 5.16 -7.80 12.60
C PHE A 157 5.36 -6.32 12.24
N LEU A 158 6.22 -5.64 13.01
CA LEU A 158 6.64 -4.26 12.76
C LEU A 158 7.63 -4.19 11.60
N VAL A 159 7.39 -3.27 10.68
CA VAL A 159 8.29 -2.93 9.57
C VAL A 159 9.38 -1.99 10.06
N ASN A 160 8.99 -0.90 10.75
CA ASN A 160 9.92 0.06 11.35
C ASN A 160 10.44 -0.44 12.70
N THR A 161 11.64 0.03 13.05
CA THR A 161 12.28 -0.20 14.35
C THR A 161 12.54 1.09 15.10
N SER A 162 12.57 2.22 14.38
CA SER A 162 12.69 3.57 14.96
C SER A 162 11.33 4.08 15.42
N GLY A 163 11.31 4.79 16.52
CA GLY A 163 10.11 5.41 17.06
C GLY A 163 9.17 4.49 17.83
N THR A 164 9.50 3.21 17.98
CA THR A 164 8.69 2.26 18.76
C THR A 164 8.76 2.59 20.26
N GLY A 165 7.62 2.61 20.95
CA GLY A 165 7.59 2.70 22.40
C GLY A 165 7.37 4.08 23.02
N GLY A 166 6.70 5.02 22.34
CA GLY A 166 6.13 6.21 22.99
C GLY A 166 6.92 7.50 22.86
N THR A 167 7.94 7.56 22.05
CA THR A 167 8.45 8.82 21.49
C THR A 167 7.58 9.20 20.28
N PHE A 168 7.26 10.48 20.14
CA PHE A 168 6.40 11.03 19.08
C PHE A 168 7.02 10.82 17.69
N SER A 169 7.09 9.59 17.22
CA SER A 169 7.58 9.24 15.88
C SER A 169 6.42 8.63 15.12
N THR A 170 6.01 9.32 14.06
CA THR A 170 4.93 8.89 13.18
C THR A 170 5.53 8.37 11.89
N GLN A 171 5.25 7.11 11.56
CA GLN A 171 5.58 6.51 10.29
C GLN A 171 4.32 6.42 9.45
N SER A 172 4.34 7.01 8.26
CA SER A 172 3.17 7.12 7.40
C SER A 172 3.49 6.86 5.93
N GLU A 173 2.46 6.89 5.09
CA GLU A 173 2.58 6.84 3.63
C GLU A 173 3.34 5.60 3.10
N ALA A 174 3.24 4.47 3.81
CA ALA A 174 3.93 3.25 3.40
C ALA A 174 3.59 2.81 1.98
N LYS A 175 4.60 2.27 1.28
CA LYS A 175 4.47 1.57 0.00
C LYS A 175 5.21 0.24 0.09
N VAL A 176 4.74 -0.74 -0.66
CA VAL A 176 5.32 -2.09 -0.70
C VAL A 176 5.42 -2.59 -2.13
N ALA A 177 6.51 -3.30 -2.44
CA ALA A 177 6.69 -4.00 -3.70
C ALA A 177 7.33 -5.38 -3.44
N GLY A 178 6.83 -6.41 -4.14
CA GLY A 178 7.49 -7.71 -4.19
C GLY A 178 8.74 -7.62 -5.05
N LEU A 179 9.84 -8.20 -4.58
CA LEU A 179 11.13 -8.19 -5.27
C LEU A 179 11.30 -9.45 -6.12
N ALA A 180 12.03 -9.34 -7.23
CA ALA A 180 12.33 -10.45 -8.12
C ALA A 180 13.05 -11.62 -7.41
N GLY A 181 13.85 -11.33 -6.39
CA GLY A 181 14.51 -12.31 -5.52
C GLY A 181 13.61 -13.07 -4.56
N GLY A 182 12.29 -12.81 -4.57
CA GLY A 182 11.28 -13.56 -3.80
C GLY A 182 10.85 -12.93 -2.48
N GLY A 183 11.54 -11.91 -2.00
CA GLY A 183 11.14 -11.10 -0.84
C GLY A 183 10.28 -9.89 -1.21
N PHE A 184 10.27 -8.89 -0.35
CA PHE A 184 9.60 -7.62 -0.61
C PHE A 184 10.34 -6.47 0.07
N ALA A 185 10.09 -5.26 -0.42
CA ALA A 185 10.59 -4.04 0.19
C ALA A 185 9.42 -3.15 0.61
N VAL A 186 9.61 -2.42 1.69
CA VAL A 186 8.69 -1.39 2.18
C VAL A 186 9.44 -0.08 2.28
N THR A 187 8.83 1.02 1.83
CA THR A 187 9.30 2.38 2.06
C THR A 187 8.22 3.18 2.77
N TRP A 188 8.60 4.17 3.57
CA TRP A 188 7.67 5.02 4.33
C TRP A 188 8.26 6.39 4.61
N THR A 189 7.40 7.33 4.98
CA THR A 189 7.80 8.61 5.57
C THR A 189 7.93 8.45 7.09
N ASP A 190 9.07 8.80 7.64
CA ASP A 190 9.33 8.86 9.08
C ASP A 190 9.42 10.32 9.53
N LEU A 191 8.59 10.73 10.47
CA LEU A 191 8.44 12.15 10.90
C LEU A 191 9.75 12.75 11.42
N TYR A 192 10.63 11.96 12.01
CA TYR A 192 11.95 12.37 12.48
C TYR A 192 13.05 11.49 11.87
N GLY A 193 12.84 11.07 10.62
CA GLY A 193 13.64 10.04 9.96
C GLY A 193 15.05 10.46 9.61
N ASP A 194 15.36 11.75 9.54
CA ASP A 194 16.65 12.28 9.08
C ASP A 194 17.31 13.30 10.02
N ASP A 195 17.01 13.20 11.33
CA ASP A 195 17.55 14.06 12.42
C ASP A 195 17.12 15.53 12.38
N SER A 196 16.50 16.03 11.32
CA SER A 196 16.09 17.42 11.19
C SER A 196 14.60 17.60 10.86
N SER A 197 14.02 16.63 10.14
CA SER A 197 12.66 16.69 9.64
C SER A 197 12.16 15.30 9.18
N ARG A 198 11.16 15.28 8.31
CA ARG A 198 10.68 14.03 7.69
C ARG A 198 11.72 13.48 6.74
N GLY A 199 12.05 12.20 6.92
CA GLY A 199 12.89 11.44 6.02
C GLY A 199 12.14 10.29 5.37
N VAL A 200 12.62 9.80 4.23
CA VAL A 200 12.14 8.58 3.60
C VAL A 200 13.04 7.43 4.01
N LYS A 201 12.42 6.40 4.57
CA LYS A 201 13.09 5.16 4.94
C LYS A 201 12.63 3.98 4.10
N ALA A 202 13.45 2.95 4.02
CA ALA A 202 13.14 1.68 3.38
C ALA A 202 13.72 0.51 4.16
N ARG A 203 13.13 -0.68 3.97
CA ARG A 203 13.62 -1.93 4.53
C ARG A 203 13.26 -3.10 3.64
N VAL A 204 14.15 -4.07 3.52
CA VAL A 204 13.96 -5.28 2.73
C VAL A 204 13.67 -6.46 3.65
N PHE A 205 12.76 -7.32 3.22
CA PHE A 205 12.30 -8.52 3.93
C PHE A 205 12.36 -9.74 3.03
N ALA A 206 12.61 -10.90 3.63
CA ALA A 206 12.41 -12.18 2.97
C ALA A 206 10.90 -12.45 2.75
N ALA A 207 10.59 -13.44 1.90
CA ALA A 207 9.21 -13.84 1.64
C ALA A 207 8.44 -14.35 2.87
N ASP A 208 9.13 -14.76 3.92
CA ASP A 208 8.55 -15.20 5.21
C ASP A 208 8.37 -14.02 6.22
N GLY A 209 8.71 -12.79 5.81
CA GLY A 209 8.61 -11.58 6.62
C GLY A 209 9.82 -11.30 7.52
N LYS A 210 10.86 -12.12 7.48
CA LYS A 210 12.09 -11.83 8.24
C LYS A 210 12.84 -10.66 7.60
N PRO A 211 13.29 -9.66 8.39
CA PRO A 211 14.08 -8.57 7.86
C PRO A 211 15.42 -9.08 7.30
N GLN A 212 15.76 -8.64 6.09
CA GLN A 212 17.04 -8.91 5.45
C GLN A 212 18.02 -7.74 5.62
N THR A 213 17.50 -6.54 5.87
CA THR A 213 18.30 -5.34 6.09
C THR A 213 17.93 -4.64 7.39
N ALA A 214 18.81 -3.78 7.89
CA ALA A 214 18.43 -2.68 8.79
C ALA A 214 17.55 -1.67 8.04
N GLU A 215 16.98 -0.70 8.76
CA GLU A 215 16.36 0.46 8.11
C GLU A 215 17.42 1.26 7.35
N LEU A 216 17.09 1.64 6.12
CA LEU A 216 17.89 2.50 5.27
C LEU A 216 17.23 3.87 5.21
N LEU A 217 17.99 4.95 5.51
CA LEU A 217 17.59 6.30 5.13
C LEU A 217 17.81 6.47 3.61
N VAL A 218 16.72 6.63 2.87
CA VAL A 218 16.76 6.68 1.39
C VAL A 218 17.29 8.02 0.90
N ASN A 219 16.78 9.13 1.45
CA ASN A 219 17.27 10.46 1.08
C ASN A 219 18.70 10.70 1.58
N THR A 220 19.45 11.54 0.85
CA THR A 220 20.80 11.96 1.21
C THR A 220 20.77 13.35 1.85
N SER A 221 19.99 14.29 1.28
CA SER A 221 19.79 15.60 1.88
C SER A 221 18.82 15.49 3.06
N THR A 222 19.18 16.11 4.19
CA THR A 222 18.33 16.18 5.38
C THR A 222 17.61 17.55 5.53
N ILE A 223 17.84 18.48 4.59
CA ILE A 223 17.21 19.82 4.62
C ILE A 223 15.76 19.74 4.13
N GLY A 224 14.81 20.15 4.96
CA GLY A 224 13.37 20.16 4.68
C GLY A 224 12.72 18.76 4.67
N ASN A 225 11.42 18.71 4.42
CA ASN A 225 10.66 17.45 4.49
C ASN A 225 10.81 16.59 3.23
N LYS A 226 10.90 15.29 3.42
CA LYS A 226 10.78 14.25 2.40
C LYS A 226 9.53 13.44 2.71
N ALA A 227 8.65 13.30 1.73
CA ALA A 227 7.34 12.70 1.93
C ALA A 227 6.82 11.99 0.67
N LYS A 228 5.70 11.31 0.81
CA LYS A 228 4.96 10.62 -0.26
C LYS A 228 5.83 9.68 -1.09
N PRO A 229 6.60 8.78 -0.46
CA PRO A 229 7.45 7.86 -1.22
C PRO A 229 6.61 6.98 -2.15
N GLN A 230 7.17 6.68 -3.30
CA GLN A 230 6.72 5.63 -4.20
C GLN A 230 7.84 4.62 -4.35
N LEU A 231 7.47 3.35 -4.54
CA LEU A 231 8.40 2.24 -4.61
C LEU A 231 8.05 1.37 -5.81
N ILE A 232 9.07 0.99 -6.57
CA ILE A 232 8.94 -0.04 -7.60
C ILE A 232 10.11 -1.00 -7.56
N ALA A 233 9.82 -2.30 -7.70
CA ALA A 233 10.84 -3.33 -7.84
C ALA A 233 11.39 -3.35 -9.27
N MET A 234 12.69 -3.63 -9.39
CA MET A 234 13.41 -3.77 -10.64
C MET A 234 13.70 -5.25 -10.92
N LYS A 235 13.80 -5.62 -12.20
CA LYS A 235 14.09 -7.01 -12.62
C LYS A 235 15.46 -7.51 -12.11
N SER A 236 16.43 -6.63 -11.95
CA SER A 236 17.72 -6.92 -11.31
C SER A 236 17.62 -7.36 -9.84
N GLY A 237 16.43 -7.27 -9.25
CA GLY A 237 16.16 -7.61 -7.85
C GLY A 237 16.26 -6.44 -6.89
N GLY A 238 16.71 -5.27 -7.33
CA GLY A 238 16.70 -4.03 -6.57
C GLY A 238 15.36 -3.29 -6.67
N MET A 239 15.38 -2.01 -6.30
CA MET A 239 14.21 -1.13 -6.32
C MET A 239 14.60 0.32 -6.63
N ASN A 240 13.64 1.08 -7.16
CA ASN A 240 13.72 2.54 -7.22
C ASN A 240 12.67 3.13 -6.25
N VAL A 241 13.10 4.14 -5.51
CA VAL A 241 12.24 4.92 -4.61
C VAL A 241 12.24 6.36 -5.09
N ALA A 242 11.05 6.93 -5.30
CA ALA A 242 10.87 8.35 -5.60
C ALA A 242 10.10 9.03 -4.46
N TRP A 243 10.37 10.30 -4.18
CA TRP A 243 9.70 11.05 -3.12
C TRP A 243 9.63 12.55 -3.44
N GLU A 244 8.75 13.25 -2.74
CA GLU A 244 8.72 14.72 -2.70
C GLU A 244 9.83 15.22 -1.77
N ASP A 245 10.58 16.22 -2.20
CA ASP A 245 11.58 16.92 -1.41
C ASP A 245 11.26 18.43 -1.37
N THR A 246 10.99 18.94 -0.17
CA THR A 246 10.64 20.35 0.06
C THR A 246 11.79 21.14 0.71
N GLY A 247 13.02 20.62 0.65
CA GLY A 247 14.22 21.20 1.23
C GLY A 247 14.80 22.43 0.49
N GLY A 248 14.05 22.97 -0.43
CA GLY A 248 14.38 24.12 -1.25
C GLY A 248 13.23 24.37 -2.21
N ASP A 249 13.46 24.19 -3.50
CA ASP A 249 12.39 24.07 -4.49
C ASP A 249 11.66 22.74 -4.25
N TRP A 250 10.35 22.73 -4.41
CA TRP A 250 9.55 21.50 -4.32
C TRP A 250 9.84 20.63 -5.53
N VAL A 251 10.57 19.55 -5.34
CA VAL A 251 11.05 18.67 -6.41
C VAL A 251 10.77 17.20 -6.09
N VAL A 252 10.72 16.39 -7.13
CA VAL A 252 10.71 14.93 -7.00
C VAL A 252 12.14 14.40 -7.17
N ARG A 253 12.56 13.54 -6.25
CA ARG A 253 13.84 12.85 -6.29
C ARG A 253 13.68 11.35 -6.40
N VAL A 254 14.72 10.70 -6.91
CA VAL A 254 14.78 9.24 -7.08
C VAL A 254 16.12 8.72 -6.57
N GLN A 255 16.09 7.58 -5.88
CA GLN A 255 17.27 6.81 -5.48
C GLN A 255 17.05 5.35 -5.85
N ALA A 256 18.04 4.80 -6.57
CA ALA A 256 18.13 3.36 -6.81
C ALA A 256 18.76 2.66 -5.60
N ILE A 257 18.24 1.48 -5.28
CA ILE A 257 18.69 0.63 -4.17
C ILE A 257 18.82 -0.80 -4.71
N ASP A 258 19.95 -1.46 -4.45
CA ASP A 258 20.18 -2.83 -4.90
C ASP A 258 19.39 -3.86 -4.07
N ALA A 259 19.44 -5.12 -4.49
CA ALA A 259 18.77 -6.24 -3.82
C ALA A 259 19.24 -6.48 -2.37
N THR A 260 20.40 -5.95 -1.99
CA THR A 260 20.98 -6.07 -0.65
C THR A 260 20.68 -4.86 0.25
N GLY A 261 19.96 -3.86 -0.29
CA GLY A 261 19.55 -2.67 0.44
C GLY A 261 20.59 -1.55 0.43
N HIS A 262 21.57 -1.55 -0.46
CA HIS A 262 22.54 -0.47 -0.60
C HIS A 262 22.11 0.50 -1.70
N LYS A 263 22.37 1.79 -1.49
CA LYS A 263 22.15 2.81 -2.51
C LYS A 263 23.06 2.58 -3.71
N VAL A 264 22.50 2.66 -4.91
CA VAL A 264 23.24 2.58 -6.18
C VAL A 264 23.33 3.97 -6.79
N GLY A 265 24.55 4.43 -7.01
CA GLY A 265 24.78 5.78 -7.52
C GLY A 265 24.35 6.88 -6.54
N THR A 266 24.13 8.07 -7.07
CA THR A 266 23.68 9.24 -6.32
C THR A 266 22.20 9.50 -6.53
N GLU A 267 21.56 10.11 -5.56
CA GLU A 267 20.21 10.64 -5.62
C GLU A 267 20.06 11.58 -6.83
N GLN A 268 19.02 11.39 -7.63
CA GLN A 268 18.75 12.13 -8.85
C GLN A 268 17.50 12.98 -8.74
N LEU A 269 17.46 14.11 -9.47
CA LEU A 269 16.22 14.83 -9.73
C LEU A 269 15.40 14.10 -10.80
N ALA A 270 14.12 13.92 -10.57
CA ALA A 270 13.23 13.31 -11.56
C ALA A 270 12.93 14.23 -12.76
N ALA A 271 13.23 15.53 -12.62
CA ALA A 271 13.03 16.51 -13.68
C ALA A 271 14.19 17.49 -13.75
N THR A 272 14.44 17.97 -14.96
CA THR A 272 15.46 19.00 -15.24
C THR A 272 14.94 20.43 -15.05
N ASP A 273 13.63 20.65 -15.13
CA ASP A 273 12.98 21.95 -14.86
C ASP A 273 12.34 21.94 -13.49
N THR A 274 12.89 22.73 -12.58
CA THR A 274 12.45 22.85 -11.17
C THR A 274 11.75 24.18 -10.87
N ARG A 275 11.41 24.98 -11.90
CA ARG A 275 10.77 26.30 -11.73
C ARG A 275 9.33 26.23 -11.23
N ALA A 276 8.66 25.09 -11.38
CA ALA A 276 7.35 24.84 -10.81
C ALA A 276 7.45 23.77 -9.73
N ALA A 277 6.63 23.88 -8.68
CA ALA A 277 6.50 22.85 -7.66
C ALA A 277 6.15 21.50 -8.30
N GLN A 278 6.79 20.45 -7.83
CA GLN A 278 6.59 19.08 -8.29
C GLN A 278 6.18 18.26 -7.08
N ASP A 279 5.02 17.60 -7.20
CA ASP A 279 4.52 16.77 -6.12
C ASP A 279 3.97 15.43 -6.65
N THR A 280 3.53 14.59 -5.75
CA THR A 280 2.81 13.33 -6.00
C THR A 280 3.49 12.42 -7.04
N PRO A 281 4.72 11.92 -6.78
CA PRO A 281 5.42 11.07 -7.73
C PRO A 281 4.64 9.78 -7.99
N SER A 282 4.76 9.27 -9.22
CA SER A 282 4.28 7.96 -9.62
C SER A 282 5.40 7.22 -10.34
N LEU A 283 5.59 5.95 -10.05
CA LEU A 283 6.63 5.10 -10.63
C LEU A 283 6.01 3.95 -11.41
N THR A 284 6.61 3.63 -12.55
CA THR A 284 6.37 2.38 -13.28
C THR A 284 7.67 1.80 -13.78
N ALA A 285 7.80 0.46 -13.78
CA ALA A 285 8.90 -0.21 -14.45
C ALA A 285 8.66 -0.20 -15.96
N LEU A 286 9.71 -0.01 -16.72
CA LEU A 286 9.70 -0.13 -18.16
C LEU A 286 10.26 -1.51 -18.55
N ASP A 287 9.63 -2.12 -19.55
CA ASP A 287 10.06 -3.37 -20.15
C ASP A 287 10.13 -3.15 -21.66
N ASP A 288 11.19 -2.49 -22.12
CA ASP A 288 11.42 -2.14 -23.51
C ASP A 288 12.45 -3.04 -24.21
N GLY A 289 12.92 -4.08 -23.49
CA GLY A 289 13.90 -5.05 -23.99
C GLY A 289 15.35 -4.55 -23.96
N ASP A 290 15.57 -3.23 -24.01
CA ASP A 290 16.91 -2.61 -23.99
C ASP A 290 17.28 -2.05 -22.61
N HIS A 291 16.28 -1.75 -21.77
CA HIS A 291 16.43 -1.18 -20.41
C HIS A 291 15.62 -1.95 -19.38
N GLU A 292 15.97 -3.22 -19.15
CA GLU A 292 15.23 -4.12 -18.26
C GLU A 292 15.04 -3.59 -16.82
N ASP A 293 15.89 -2.64 -16.41
CA ASP A 293 15.89 -2.01 -15.09
C ASP A 293 15.51 -0.51 -15.13
N ALA A 294 14.92 -0.04 -16.22
CA ALA A 294 14.44 1.33 -16.31
C ALA A 294 13.13 1.55 -15.52
N ALA A 295 12.97 2.74 -14.98
CA ALA A 295 11.72 3.17 -14.38
C ALA A 295 11.35 4.57 -14.90
N ALA A 296 10.07 4.75 -15.19
CA ALA A 296 9.53 6.07 -15.50
C ALA A 296 8.98 6.71 -14.21
N VAL A 297 9.24 7.99 -14.03
CA VAL A 297 8.68 8.81 -12.97
C VAL A 297 7.74 9.82 -13.60
N ALA A 298 6.47 9.74 -13.24
CA ALA A 298 5.48 10.77 -13.55
C ALA A 298 5.25 11.68 -12.34
N ARG A 299 4.86 12.90 -12.60
CA ARG A 299 4.59 13.95 -11.60
C ARG A 299 3.41 14.78 -12.07
N VAL A 300 2.70 15.33 -11.14
CA VAL A 300 1.57 16.24 -11.38
C VAL A 300 1.98 17.67 -11.00
#